data_fac8587a15f6c49cf1958d75c067f420
#
_entry.id   fac8587a15f6c49cf1958d75c067f420
#
_cell.length_a   1.000
_cell.length_b   1.000
_cell.length_c   1.000
_cell.angle_alpha   90.00
_cell.angle_beta   90.00
_cell.angle_gamma   90.00
#
_symmetry.space_group_name_H-M   'P 1'
#
loop_
_entity.id
_entity.type
_entity.pdbx_description
1 polymer ?
#
loop_
_entity_poly.entity_id
_entity_poly.type
_entity_poly.pdbx_seq_one_letter_code
_entity_poly.pdbx_strand_id
1 'polypeptide(L)'
;TGYARLIEGEWEEAEIALNEGLGRGSTPLLQYLGAAYAAQQRGDFEARDRYLVTAREEDPDHLEAIEITRARLLERAGQIDEARGVLEQLHEQGVRHRAVQRMLLGLMRTQHDWPALELLLKRDRDLRALPRAELDMLRQEIQVQRLVKADDSGSAWTKLTRRQRKDPVLQAAHARALINSGEGAAAEQFLRKCIVRQWDSELVRLYGHAHSQQIEEQLRRVEQWEQGHKEDPDLLMTLARLHLANRDRDKARDHLLKAVRLGGSREEYLELGLLLESMGESDKALQCYRRG
;
A
#
# COMPACT_ATOMS: atom_id res chain seq x y z
N THR A 1 26.49 0.22 31.07
CA THR A 1 27.08 -0.28 29.82
C THR A 1 26.53 0.55 28.66
N GLY A 2 27.31 0.71 27.57
CA GLY A 2 26.88 1.52 26.39
C GLY A 2 25.55 1.05 25.78
N TYR A 3 25.26 -0.26 25.79
CA TYR A 3 23.99 -0.81 25.33
C TYR A 3 22.78 -0.42 26.20
N ALA A 4 22.94 -0.30 27.52
CA ALA A 4 21.87 0.17 28.39
C ALA A 4 21.50 1.62 28.00
N ARG A 5 22.47 2.48 27.78
CA ARG A 5 22.27 3.85 27.35
C ARG A 5 21.61 3.97 25.97
N LEU A 6 21.93 3.05 25.04
CA LEU A 6 21.21 2.97 23.76
C LEU A 6 19.71 2.73 23.95
N ILE A 7 19.33 1.85 24.88
CA ILE A 7 17.94 1.54 25.20
C ILE A 7 17.26 2.73 25.90
N GLU A 8 17.99 3.44 26.74
CA GLU A 8 17.54 4.62 27.47
C GLU A 8 17.44 5.87 26.58
N GLY A 9 18.00 5.83 25.36
CA GLY A 9 17.98 6.95 24.42
C GLY A 9 19.05 8.00 24.67
N GLU A 10 20.05 7.69 25.54
CA GLU A 10 21.20 8.54 25.84
C GLU A 10 22.28 8.34 24.78
N TRP A 11 22.06 8.90 23.60
CA TRP A 11 22.86 8.58 22.38
C TRP A 11 24.32 8.98 22.49
N GLU A 12 24.62 10.15 23.05
CA GLU A 12 26.00 10.66 23.21
C GLU A 12 26.79 9.82 24.20
N GLU A 13 26.20 9.56 25.38
CA GLU A 13 26.80 8.74 26.41
C GLU A 13 26.93 7.28 25.99
N ALA A 14 25.97 6.81 25.18
CA ALA A 14 26.02 5.48 24.60
C ALA A 14 27.22 5.34 23.64
N GLU A 15 27.40 6.30 22.74
CA GLU A 15 28.51 6.34 21.79
C GLU A 15 29.87 6.36 22.50
N ILE A 16 30.04 7.24 23.49
CA ILE A 16 31.25 7.33 24.29
C ILE A 16 31.57 6.00 25.02
N ALA A 17 30.56 5.45 25.70
CA ALA A 17 30.73 4.21 26.46
C ALA A 17 31.01 2.98 25.57
N LEU A 18 30.46 2.95 24.34
CA LEU A 18 30.73 1.89 23.37
C LEU A 18 32.15 2.03 22.81
N ASN A 19 32.56 3.26 22.51
CA ASN A 19 33.90 3.55 22.00
C ASN A 19 34.99 3.26 23.03
N GLU A 20 34.80 3.62 24.32
CA GLU A 20 35.71 3.26 25.41
C GLU A 20 35.80 1.76 25.64
N GLY A 21 34.78 1.00 25.31
CA GLY A 21 34.74 -0.45 25.38
C GLY A 21 35.50 -1.16 24.25
N LEU A 22 35.85 -0.46 23.19
CA LEU A 22 36.67 -1.00 22.10
C LEU A 22 38.03 -1.43 22.63
N GLY A 23 38.42 -2.66 22.32
CA GLY A 23 39.69 -3.24 22.82
C GLY A 23 39.66 -3.88 24.21
N ARG A 24 38.58 -3.74 24.97
CA ARG A 24 38.40 -4.36 26.30
C ARG A 24 37.39 -5.52 26.34
N GLY A 25 36.64 -5.72 25.25
CA GLY A 25 35.55 -6.69 25.16
C GLY A 25 35.78 -7.79 24.14
N SER A 26 35.03 -8.87 24.28
CA SER A 26 35.07 -10.02 23.37
C SER A 26 34.22 -9.83 22.07
N THR A 27 33.58 -8.67 21.88
CA THR A 27 32.66 -8.42 20.75
C THR A 27 32.83 -7.02 20.17
N PRO A 28 34.00 -6.68 19.55
CA PRO A 28 34.23 -5.35 18.96
C PRO A 28 33.19 -4.96 17.90
N LEU A 29 32.76 -5.92 17.09
CA LEU A 29 31.73 -5.71 16.07
C LEU A 29 30.45 -5.05 16.62
N LEU A 30 29.90 -5.63 17.70
CA LEU A 30 28.67 -5.09 18.29
C LEU A 30 28.87 -3.67 18.82
N GLN A 31 30.06 -3.37 19.34
CA GLN A 31 30.39 -2.02 19.81
C GLN A 31 30.41 -1.01 18.68
N TYR A 32 31.05 -1.34 17.53
CA TYR A 32 31.03 -0.51 16.34
C TYR A 32 29.62 -0.30 15.80
N LEU A 33 28.82 -1.38 15.68
CA LEU A 33 27.45 -1.26 15.19
C LEU A 33 26.56 -0.45 16.13
N GLY A 34 26.77 -0.59 17.45
CA GLY A 34 26.07 0.20 18.47
C GLY A 34 26.47 1.68 18.42
N ALA A 35 27.76 1.99 18.27
CA ALA A 35 28.25 3.36 18.13
C ALA A 35 27.74 4.00 16.83
N ALA A 36 27.75 3.26 15.71
CA ALA A 36 27.16 3.73 14.44
C ALA A 36 25.67 4.05 14.58
N TYR A 37 24.92 3.21 15.33
CA TYR A 37 23.52 3.47 15.62
C TYR A 37 23.33 4.74 16.48
N ALA A 38 24.15 4.92 17.53
CA ALA A 38 24.10 6.11 18.38
C ALA A 38 24.40 7.40 17.58
N ALA A 39 25.47 7.37 16.76
CA ALA A 39 25.82 8.48 15.87
C ALA A 39 24.68 8.81 14.90
N GLN A 40 24.03 7.80 14.32
CA GLN A 40 22.84 7.99 13.48
C GLN A 40 21.69 8.72 14.20
N GLN A 41 21.42 8.35 15.47
CA GLN A 41 20.35 9.00 16.24
C GLN A 41 20.66 10.45 16.60
N ARG A 42 21.92 10.80 16.70
CA ARG A 42 22.39 12.19 16.88
C ARG A 42 22.41 13.00 15.58
N GLY A 43 22.23 12.36 14.43
CA GLY A 43 22.36 12.97 13.11
C GLY A 43 23.81 13.13 12.65
N ASP A 44 24.78 12.51 13.34
CA ASP A 44 26.19 12.51 12.93
C ASP A 44 26.45 11.34 11.95
N PHE A 45 26.09 11.59 10.69
CA PHE A 45 26.23 10.60 9.63
C PHE A 45 27.70 10.30 9.27
N GLU A 46 28.61 11.25 9.49
CA GLU A 46 30.03 11.04 9.25
C GLU A 46 30.62 10.09 10.30
N ALA A 47 30.28 10.27 11.57
CA ALA A 47 30.69 9.35 12.64
C ALA A 47 30.09 7.95 12.40
N ARG A 48 28.82 7.86 12.04
CA ARG A 48 28.18 6.59 11.66
C ARG A 48 29.01 5.84 10.61
N ASP A 49 29.36 6.52 9.52
CA ASP A 49 30.05 5.90 8.40
C ASP A 49 31.47 5.50 8.76
N ARG A 50 32.18 6.31 9.57
CA ARG A 50 33.50 5.94 10.12
C ARG A 50 33.42 4.64 10.95
N TYR A 51 32.46 4.51 11.85
CA TYR A 51 32.29 3.29 12.65
C TYR A 51 32.00 2.07 11.78
N LEU A 52 31.19 2.19 10.75
CA LEU A 52 30.89 1.08 9.84
C LEU A 52 32.10 0.69 8.98
N VAL A 53 32.89 1.65 8.52
CA VAL A 53 34.15 1.38 7.81
C VAL A 53 35.14 0.65 8.72
N THR A 54 35.36 1.13 9.94
CA THR A 54 36.24 0.48 10.90
C THR A 54 35.76 -0.93 11.24
N ALA A 55 34.44 -1.13 11.45
CA ALA A 55 33.87 -2.45 11.66
C ALA A 55 34.19 -3.43 10.53
N ARG A 56 34.15 -2.95 9.28
CA ARG A 56 34.44 -3.74 8.08
C ARG A 56 35.91 -4.12 7.96
N GLU A 57 36.82 -3.23 8.36
CA GLU A 57 38.25 -3.45 8.34
C GLU A 57 38.71 -4.43 9.46
N GLU A 58 38.11 -4.30 10.66
CA GLU A 58 38.45 -5.06 11.84
C GLU A 58 37.80 -6.46 11.88
N ASP A 59 36.63 -6.61 11.24
CA ASP A 59 35.85 -7.87 11.28
C ASP A 59 35.26 -8.21 9.90
N PRO A 60 36.12 -8.57 8.91
CA PRO A 60 35.68 -8.92 7.57
C PRO A 60 34.85 -10.21 7.50
N ASP A 61 34.91 -11.07 8.51
CA ASP A 61 34.15 -12.32 8.56
C ASP A 61 32.64 -12.07 8.77
N HIS A 62 32.25 -10.89 9.30
CA HIS A 62 30.86 -10.51 9.52
C HIS A 62 30.38 -9.38 8.58
N LEU A 63 30.97 -9.30 7.37
CA LEU A 63 30.66 -8.27 6.39
C LEU A 63 29.15 -8.17 6.08
N GLU A 64 28.46 -9.31 5.98
CA GLU A 64 27.01 -9.31 5.73
C GLU A 64 26.22 -8.58 6.84
N ALA A 65 26.55 -8.80 8.08
CA ALA A 65 25.88 -8.15 9.22
C ALA A 65 26.15 -6.64 9.25
N ILE A 66 27.37 -6.24 8.91
CA ILE A 66 27.78 -4.82 8.83
C ILE A 66 27.01 -4.13 7.70
N GLU A 67 26.99 -4.68 6.51
CA GLU A 67 26.31 -4.08 5.36
C GLU A 67 24.78 -4.08 5.52
N ILE A 68 24.18 -5.11 6.12
CA ILE A 68 22.75 -5.10 6.47
C ILE A 68 22.45 -3.97 7.46
N THR A 69 23.33 -3.76 8.45
CA THR A 69 23.16 -2.68 9.43
C THR A 69 23.32 -1.32 8.75
N ARG A 70 24.32 -1.17 7.87
CA ARG A 70 24.51 0.03 7.06
C ARG A 70 23.27 0.36 6.24
N ALA A 71 22.72 -0.60 5.51
CA ALA A 71 21.51 -0.40 4.71
C ALA A 71 20.33 0.06 5.58
N ARG A 72 20.14 -0.49 6.78
CA ARG A 72 19.10 -0.06 7.72
C ARG A 72 19.28 1.36 8.22
N LEU A 73 20.53 1.74 8.51
CA LEU A 73 20.83 3.11 8.98
C LEU A 73 20.61 4.12 7.86
N LEU A 74 21.04 3.80 6.63
CA LEU A 74 20.79 4.61 5.44
C LEU A 74 19.28 4.77 5.15
N GLU A 75 18.50 3.69 5.21
CA GLU A 75 17.05 3.73 5.05
C GLU A 75 16.39 4.67 6.07
N ARG A 76 16.78 4.57 7.35
CA ARG A 76 16.28 5.44 8.42
C ARG A 76 16.72 6.90 8.27
N ALA A 77 17.85 7.16 7.63
CA ALA A 77 18.31 8.50 7.30
C ALA A 77 17.60 9.10 6.08
N GLY A 78 16.72 8.32 5.41
CA GLY A 78 16.10 8.74 4.15
C GLY A 78 17.04 8.64 2.94
N GLN A 79 18.24 8.07 3.09
CA GLN A 79 19.21 7.82 2.03
C GLN A 79 18.84 6.53 1.27
N ILE A 80 17.66 6.56 0.62
CA ILE A 80 17.00 5.36 0.07
C ILE A 80 17.80 4.75 -1.07
N ASP A 81 18.36 5.55 -1.97
CA ASP A 81 19.12 5.07 -3.12
C ASP A 81 20.42 4.39 -2.69
N GLU A 82 21.11 4.95 -1.69
CA GLU A 82 22.32 4.37 -1.13
C GLU A 82 22.01 3.05 -0.40
N ALA A 83 20.94 3.02 0.40
CA ALA A 83 20.47 1.81 1.08
C ALA A 83 20.16 0.70 0.06
N ARG A 84 19.48 1.03 -1.02
CA ARG A 84 19.17 0.12 -2.12
C ARG A 84 20.44 -0.41 -2.77
N GLY A 85 21.39 0.46 -3.11
CA GLY A 85 22.67 0.07 -3.73
C GLY A 85 23.43 -0.95 -2.89
N VAL A 86 23.51 -0.75 -1.56
CA VAL A 86 24.13 -1.72 -0.64
C VAL A 86 23.42 -3.07 -0.68
N LEU A 87 22.09 -3.09 -0.67
CA LEU A 87 21.32 -4.34 -0.68
C LEU A 87 21.38 -5.06 -2.03
N GLU A 88 21.39 -4.34 -3.15
CA GLU A 88 21.58 -4.88 -4.49
C GLU A 88 22.95 -5.55 -4.60
N GLN A 89 24.01 -4.91 -4.11
CA GLN A 89 25.36 -5.48 -4.08
C GLN A 89 25.42 -6.77 -3.26
N LEU A 90 24.82 -6.80 -2.06
CA LEU A 90 24.72 -8.03 -1.26
C LEU A 90 23.96 -9.13 -2.00
N HIS A 91 22.87 -8.79 -2.65
CA HIS A 91 22.08 -9.74 -3.44
C HIS A 91 22.87 -10.32 -4.63
N GLU A 92 23.62 -9.48 -5.36
CA GLU A 92 24.49 -9.90 -6.47
C GLU A 92 25.64 -10.80 -6.01
N GLN A 93 26.20 -10.55 -4.84
CA GLN A 93 27.21 -11.39 -4.19
C GLN A 93 26.67 -12.76 -3.74
N GLY A 94 25.37 -12.98 -3.89
CA GLY A 94 24.74 -14.24 -3.54
C GLY A 94 24.24 -14.34 -2.09
N VAL A 95 24.21 -13.25 -1.34
CA VAL A 95 23.66 -13.21 0.01
C VAL A 95 22.15 -13.41 -0.05
N ARG A 96 21.67 -14.54 0.48
CA ARG A 96 20.25 -14.93 0.47
C ARG A 96 19.58 -14.75 1.84
N HIS A 97 20.09 -13.82 2.63
CA HIS A 97 19.56 -13.54 3.95
C HIS A 97 18.16 -12.88 3.84
N ARG A 98 17.20 -13.38 4.65
CA ARG A 98 15.80 -12.92 4.62
C ARG A 98 15.66 -11.40 4.82
N ALA A 99 16.50 -10.80 5.68
CA ALA A 99 16.47 -9.35 5.92
C ALA A 99 16.84 -8.57 4.67
N VAL A 100 17.90 -8.97 3.94
CA VAL A 100 18.33 -8.33 2.70
C VAL A 100 17.20 -8.36 1.67
N GLN A 101 16.62 -9.53 1.45
CA GLN A 101 15.54 -9.71 0.48
C GLN A 101 14.31 -8.85 0.82
N ARG A 102 13.89 -8.86 2.10
CA ARG A 102 12.71 -8.08 2.54
C ARG A 102 12.95 -6.59 2.42
N MET A 103 14.13 -6.09 2.83
CA MET A 103 14.46 -4.68 2.73
C MET A 103 14.54 -4.25 1.26
N LEU A 104 15.19 -5.02 0.41
CA LEU A 104 15.32 -4.70 -1.02
C LEU A 104 13.93 -4.62 -1.70
N LEU A 105 13.05 -5.61 -1.47
CA LEU A 105 11.69 -5.58 -1.98
C LEU A 105 10.90 -4.37 -1.42
N GLY A 106 11.09 -4.06 -0.14
CA GLY A 106 10.45 -2.90 0.52
C GLY A 106 10.89 -1.58 -0.11
N LEU A 107 12.19 -1.38 -0.34
CA LEU A 107 12.72 -0.15 -0.95
C LEU A 107 12.25 0.00 -2.41
N MET A 108 12.30 -1.06 -3.22
CA MET A 108 11.79 -1.02 -4.60
C MET A 108 10.29 -0.66 -4.64
N ARG A 109 9.50 -1.19 -3.70
CA ARG A 109 8.07 -0.87 -3.55
C ARG A 109 7.86 0.60 -3.18
N THR A 110 8.61 1.12 -2.20
CA THR A 110 8.53 2.53 -1.75
C THR A 110 8.93 3.50 -2.86
N GLN A 111 9.93 3.14 -3.67
CA GLN A 111 10.37 3.91 -4.83
C GLN A 111 9.44 3.76 -6.05
N HIS A 112 8.39 2.91 -5.96
CA HIS A 112 7.51 2.57 -7.07
C HIS A 112 8.23 2.01 -8.30
N ASP A 113 9.39 1.36 -8.09
CA ASP A 113 10.15 0.70 -9.16
C ASP A 113 9.58 -0.70 -9.45
N TRP A 114 8.38 -0.70 -10.03
CA TRP A 114 7.65 -1.93 -10.35
C TRP A 114 8.39 -2.84 -11.35
N PRO A 115 9.11 -2.31 -12.36
CA PRO A 115 9.90 -3.14 -13.26
C PRO A 115 11.01 -3.91 -12.56
N ALA A 116 11.80 -3.24 -11.70
CA ALA A 116 12.86 -3.91 -10.94
C ALA A 116 12.29 -4.93 -9.96
N LEU A 117 11.21 -4.56 -9.25
CA LEU A 117 10.51 -5.46 -8.32
C LEU A 117 10.01 -6.71 -9.04
N GLU A 118 9.41 -6.58 -10.23
CA GLU A 118 8.96 -7.73 -11.01
C GLU A 118 10.12 -8.61 -11.48
N LEU A 119 11.21 -8.00 -11.93
CA LEU A 119 12.40 -8.74 -12.34
C LEU A 119 12.97 -9.58 -11.19
N LEU A 120 13.04 -9.00 -10.00
CA LEU A 120 13.47 -9.69 -8.78
C LEU A 120 12.52 -10.84 -8.43
N LEU A 121 11.19 -10.61 -8.48
CA LEU A 121 10.19 -11.63 -8.20
C LEU A 121 10.15 -12.78 -9.22
N LYS A 122 10.63 -12.59 -10.43
CA LYS A 122 10.80 -13.67 -11.44
C LYS A 122 11.94 -14.63 -11.09
N ARG A 123 12.90 -14.17 -10.31
CA ARG A 123 14.03 -14.98 -9.83
C ARG A 123 13.67 -15.74 -8.54
N ASP A 124 12.54 -16.46 -8.54
CA ASP A 124 11.96 -17.15 -7.36
C ASP A 124 12.95 -17.95 -6.51
N ARG A 125 14.03 -18.49 -7.14
CA ARG A 125 15.06 -19.26 -6.42
C ARG A 125 15.77 -18.45 -5.35
N ASP A 126 15.88 -17.14 -5.56
CA ASP A 126 16.59 -16.22 -4.68
C ASP A 126 15.72 -15.77 -3.49
N LEU A 127 14.40 -15.87 -3.60
CA LEU A 127 13.43 -15.39 -2.61
C LEU A 127 12.85 -16.50 -1.70
N ARG A 128 13.46 -17.69 -1.68
CA ARG A 128 12.97 -18.84 -0.90
C ARG A 128 12.90 -18.60 0.62
N ALA A 129 13.66 -17.64 1.12
CA ALA A 129 13.62 -17.26 2.54
C ALA A 129 12.35 -16.49 2.94
N LEU A 130 11.56 -16.01 1.97
CA LEU A 130 10.33 -15.25 2.22
C LEU A 130 9.09 -16.12 2.12
N PRO A 131 8.03 -15.82 2.91
CA PRO A 131 6.75 -16.50 2.81
C PRO A 131 6.12 -16.32 1.43
N ARG A 132 5.57 -17.38 0.85
CA ARG A 132 4.88 -17.31 -0.45
C ARG A 132 3.74 -16.29 -0.47
N ALA A 133 2.99 -16.18 0.61
CA ALA A 133 1.90 -15.20 0.71
C ALA A 133 2.40 -13.75 0.53
N GLU A 134 3.56 -13.41 1.11
CA GLU A 134 4.18 -12.09 0.96
C GLU A 134 4.56 -11.82 -0.51
N LEU A 135 5.13 -12.81 -1.18
CA LEU A 135 5.49 -12.71 -2.59
C LEU A 135 4.26 -12.63 -3.52
N ASP A 136 3.20 -13.37 -3.20
CA ASP A 136 1.96 -13.35 -3.97
C ASP A 136 1.24 -11.99 -3.83
N MET A 137 1.26 -11.37 -2.65
CA MET A 137 0.76 -10.00 -2.45
C MET A 137 1.53 -8.98 -3.31
N LEU A 138 2.86 -9.06 -3.33
CA LEU A 138 3.68 -8.17 -4.17
C LEU A 138 3.41 -8.37 -5.67
N ARG A 139 3.24 -9.62 -6.10
CA ARG A 139 2.87 -9.92 -7.49
C ARG A 139 1.49 -9.34 -7.86
N GLN A 140 0.51 -9.46 -6.95
CA GLN A 140 -0.81 -8.86 -7.13
C GLN A 140 -0.70 -7.33 -7.23
N GLU A 141 0.06 -6.69 -6.34
CA GLU A 141 0.27 -5.24 -6.34
C GLU A 141 0.89 -4.75 -7.66
N ILE A 142 1.88 -5.45 -8.21
CA ILE A 142 2.44 -5.15 -9.53
C ILE A 142 1.37 -5.20 -10.62
N GLN A 143 0.48 -6.21 -10.61
CA GLN A 143 -0.59 -6.30 -11.60
C GLN A 143 -1.60 -5.16 -11.44
N VAL A 144 -1.95 -4.78 -10.20
CA VAL A 144 -2.80 -3.60 -9.93
C VAL A 144 -2.17 -2.35 -10.53
N GLN A 145 -0.88 -2.10 -10.27
CA GLN A 145 -0.19 -0.93 -10.81
C GLN A 145 -0.12 -0.91 -12.35
N ARG A 146 0.03 -2.08 -12.94
CA ARG A 146 -0.01 -2.21 -14.42
C ARG A 146 -1.38 -1.85 -14.99
N LEU A 147 -2.46 -2.30 -14.35
CA LEU A 147 -3.82 -1.99 -14.79
C LEU A 147 -4.13 -0.50 -14.64
N VAL A 148 -3.70 0.11 -13.54
CA VAL A 148 -3.96 1.54 -13.23
C VAL A 148 -3.15 2.48 -14.12
N LYS A 149 -1.90 2.11 -14.46
CA LYS A 149 -0.99 2.96 -15.25
C LYS A 149 -1.00 2.67 -16.75
N ALA A 150 -1.76 1.67 -17.20
CA ALA A 150 -1.82 1.32 -18.60
C ALA A 150 -2.60 2.39 -19.40
N ASP A 151 -2.02 2.87 -20.50
CA ASP A 151 -2.73 3.74 -21.47
C ASP A 151 -3.95 3.01 -22.06
N ASP A 152 -3.86 1.70 -22.23
CA ASP A 152 -4.95 0.80 -22.61
C ASP A 152 -5.13 -0.28 -21.53
N SER A 153 -6.08 -0.04 -20.65
CA SER A 153 -6.41 -0.96 -19.56
C SER A 153 -6.98 -2.29 -20.07
N GLY A 154 -7.64 -2.30 -21.22
CA GLY A 154 -8.17 -3.48 -21.88
C GLY A 154 -7.04 -4.44 -22.31
N SER A 155 -5.98 -3.91 -22.95
CA SER A 155 -4.81 -4.70 -23.32
C SER A 155 -4.10 -5.26 -22.09
N ALA A 156 -3.92 -4.46 -21.05
CA ALA A 156 -3.31 -4.93 -19.80
C ALA A 156 -4.14 -6.04 -19.13
N TRP A 157 -5.47 -5.92 -19.14
CA TRP A 157 -6.40 -6.92 -18.61
C TRP A 157 -6.33 -8.25 -19.39
N THR A 158 -6.22 -8.21 -20.71
CA THR A 158 -6.17 -9.43 -21.53
C THR A 158 -4.90 -10.24 -21.32
N LYS A 159 -3.80 -9.64 -20.83
CA LYS A 159 -2.55 -10.31 -20.50
C LYS A 159 -2.60 -11.09 -19.18
N LEU A 160 -3.61 -10.84 -18.34
CA LEU A 160 -3.80 -11.57 -17.09
C LEU A 160 -4.25 -13.01 -17.35
N THR A 161 -3.80 -13.93 -16.51
CA THR A 161 -4.23 -15.32 -16.53
C THR A 161 -5.72 -15.45 -16.13
N ARG A 162 -6.36 -16.56 -16.50
CA ARG A 162 -7.75 -16.84 -16.12
C ARG A 162 -7.98 -16.81 -14.60
N ARG A 163 -6.97 -17.22 -13.79
CA ARG A 163 -7.03 -17.18 -12.33
C ARG A 163 -6.99 -15.73 -11.83
N GLN A 164 -6.06 -14.93 -12.34
CA GLN A 164 -5.92 -13.52 -11.97
C GLN A 164 -7.17 -12.70 -12.32
N ARG A 165 -7.81 -12.96 -13.46
CA ARG A 165 -9.07 -12.29 -13.83
C ARG A 165 -10.27 -12.59 -12.94
N LYS A 166 -10.16 -13.59 -12.05
CA LYS A 166 -11.18 -13.90 -11.03
C LYS A 166 -10.91 -13.21 -9.70
N ASP A 167 -9.76 -12.57 -9.54
CA ASP A 167 -9.36 -11.89 -8.33
C ASP A 167 -10.11 -10.55 -8.21
N PRO A 168 -10.92 -10.33 -7.15
CA PRO A 168 -11.70 -9.10 -6.98
C PRO A 168 -10.84 -7.84 -6.96
N VAL A 169 -9.63 -7.90 -6.37
CA VAL A 169 -8.71 -6.76 -6.31
C VAL A 169 -8.26 -6.34 -7.72
N LEU A 170 -7.95 -7.29 -8.60
CA LEU A 170 -7.59 -7.00 -9.98
C LEU A 170 -8.79 -6.57 -10.81
N GLN A 171 -9.99 -7.10 -10.52
CA GLN A 171 -11.23 -6.65 -11.14
C GLN A 171 -11.54 -5.20 -10.76
N ALA A 172 -11.39 -4.84 -9.48
CA ALA A 172 -11.57 -3.47 -9.01
C ALA A 172 -10.56 -2.51 -9.66
N ALA A 173 -9.28 -2.90 -9.75
CA ALA A 173 -8.25 -2.10 -10.40
C ALA A 173 -8.56 -1.84 -11.89
N HIS A 174 -9.01 -2.85 -12.62
CA HIS A 174 -9.40 -2.70 -14.03
C HIS A 174 -10.65 -1.82 -14.18
N ALA A 175 -11.66 -2.01 -13.33
CA ALA A 175 -12.86 -1.18 -13.35
C ALA A 175 -12.55 0.30 -13.07
N ARG A 176 -11.67 0.58 -12.07
CA ARG A 176 -11.18 1.94 -11.79
C ARG A 176 -10.46 2.56 -12.97
N ALA A 177 -9.63 1.78 -13.67
CA ALA A 177 -8.93 2.26 -14.85
C ALA A 177 -9.93 2.65 -15.96
N LEU A 178 -10.96 1.83 -16.22
CA LEU A 178 -12.03 2.14 -17.17
C LEU A 178 -12.85 3.38 -16.77
N ILE A 179 -13.15 3.54 -15.48
CA ILE A 179 -13.88 4.73 -14.99
C ILE A 179 -13.02 5.98 -15.18
N ASN A 180 -11.74 5.93 -14.82
CA ASN A 180 -10.82 7.05 -14.91
C ASN A 180 -10.51 7.47 -16.35
N SER A 181 -10.54 6.52 -17.31
CA SER A 181 -10.39 6.81 -18.73
C SER A 181 -11.68 7.33 -19.38
N GLY A 182 -12.78 7.45 -18.62
CA GLY A 182 -14.08 7.89 -19.15
C GLY A 182 -14.89 6.80 -19.84
N GLU A 183 -14.45 5.55 -19.79
CA GLU A 183 -15.12 4.40 -20.41
C GLU A 183 -16.22 3.83 -19.49
N GLY A 184 -17.12 4.70 -18.99
CA GLY A 184 -18.13 4.33 -17.99
C GLY A 184 -19.07 3.20 -18.45
N ALA A 185 -19.43 3.15 -19.72
CA ALA A 185 -20.27 2.06 -20.26
C ALA A 185 -19.54 0.71 -20.27
N ALA A 186 -18.25 0.69 -20.59
CA ALA A 186 -17.44 -0.51 -20.53
C ALA A 186 -17.24 -0.97 -19.08
N ALA A 187 -16.99 -0.03 -18.16
CA ALA A 187 -16.87 -0.29 -16.73
C ALA A 187 -18.17 -0.89 -16.15
N GLU A 188 -19.34 -0.31 -16.49
CA GLU A 188 -20.66 -0.86 -16.09
C GLU A 188 -20.81 -2.31 -16.53
N GLN A 189 -20.61 -2.56 -17.83
CA GLN A 189 -20.78 -3.91 -18.38
C GLN A 189 -19.82 -4.93 -17.74
N PHE A 190 -18.58 -4.51 -17.48
CA PHE A 190 -17.57 -5.33 -16.84
C PHE A 190 -17.95 -5.66 -15.40
N LEU A 191 -18.23 -4.63 -14.58
CA LEU A 191 -18.59 -4.76 -13.18
C LEU A 191 -19.84 -5.60 -12.99
N ARG A 192 -20.88 -5.38 -13.80
CA ARG A 192 -22.11 -6.17 -13.78
C ARG A 192 -21.82 -7.66 -13.92
N LYS A 193 -20.99 -8.04 -14.91
CA LYS A 193 -20.61 -9.46 -15.11
C LYS A 193 -19.85 -10.05 -13.92
N CYS A 194 -19.02 -9.24 -13.24
CA CYS A 194 -18.27 -9.68 -12.08
C CYS A 194 -19.18 -9.85 -10.86
N ILE A 195 -20.01 -8.86 -10.53
CA ILE A 195 -20.93 -8.82 -9.39
C ILE A 195 -21.95 -9.99 -9.44
N VAL A 196 -22.56 -10.21 -10.62
CA VAL A 196 -23.53 -11.33 -10.81
C VAL A 196 -22.87 -12.69 -10.60
N ARG A 197 -21.58 -12.83 -10.93
CA ARG A 197 -20.84 -14.07 -10.73
C ARG A 197 -20.44 -14.29 -9.28
N GLN A 198 -20.00 -13.25 -8.63
CA GLN A 198 -19.55 -13.26 -7.24
C GLN A 198 -19.78 -11.88 -6.66
N TRP A 199 -20.62 -11.82 -5.61
CA TRP A 199 -20.86 -10.56 -4.89
C TRP A 199 -19.59 -10.10 -4.20
N ASP A 200 -19.23 -8.83 -4.40
CA ASP A 200 -18.11 -8.18 -3.76
C ASP A 200 -18.47 -6.70 -3.55
N SER A 201 -18.41 -6.24 -2.30
CA SER A 201 -18.87 -4.90 -1.90
C SER A 201 -18.07 -3.79 -2.57
N GLU A 202 -16.77 -3.96 -2.80
CA GLU A 202 -15.95 -2.99 -3.50
C GLU A 202 -16.33 -2.84 -4.98
N LEU A 203 -16.61 -3.97 -5.65
CA LEU A 203 -17.10 -3.94 -7.03
C LEU A 203 -18.48 -3.29 -7.14
N VAL A 204 -19.36 -3.54 -6.16
CA VAL A 204 -20.66 -2.89 -6.07
C VAL A 204 -20.51 -1.38 -5.90
N ARG A 205 -19.61 -0.93 -5.00
CA ARG A 205 -19.31 0.50 -4.80
C ARG A 205 -18.79 1.16 -6.08
N LEU A 206 -17.91 0.49 -6.81
CA LEU A 206 -17.38 0.97 -8.09
C LEU A 206 -18.46 1.05 -9.17
N TYR A 207 -19.47 0.16 -9.14
CA TYR A 207 -20.59 0.18 -10.06
C TYR A 207 -21.39 1.49 -10.00
N GLY A 208 -21.48 2.09 -8.82
CA GLY A 208 -22.10 3.41 -8.62
C GLY A 208 -21.35 4.58 -9.30
N HIS A 209 -20.08 4.39 -9.63
CA HIS A 209 -19.27 5.37 -10.36
C HIS A 209 -19.21 5.10 -11.88
N ALA A 210 -19.61 3.91 -12.30
CA ALA A 210 -19.60 3.49 -13.70
C ALA A 210 -20.91 3.91 -14.40
N HIS A 211 -20.98 5.16 -14.85
CA HIS A 211 -22.19 5.67 -15.49
C HIS A 211 -22.33 5.15 -16.92
N SER A 212 -23.44 4.43 -17.16
CA SER A 212 -23.87 4.05 -18.50
C SER A 212 -24.72 5.17 -19.12
N GLN A 213 -24.90 5.12 -20.45
CA GLN A 213 -25.84 6.02 -21.10
C GLN A 213 -27.31 5.70 -20.76
N GLN A 214 -27.58 4.55 -20.15
CA GLN A 214 -28.90 4.05 -19.76
C GLN A 214 -29.03 3.93 -18.26
N ILE A 215 -28.96 5.07 -17.56
CA ILE A 215 -29.01 5.14 -16.08
C ILE A 215 -30.24 4.45 -15.49
N GLU A 216 -31.42 4.60 -16.12
CA GLU A 216 -32.65 3.96 -15.64
C GLU A 216 -32.59 2.43 -15.66
N GLU A 217 -31.95 1.84 -16.68
CA GLU A 217 -31.75 0.40 -16.70
C GLU A 217 -30.72 -0.05 -15.67
N GLN A 218 -29.69 0.75 -15.45
CA GLN A 218 -28.68 0.52 -14.45
C GLN A 218 -29.31 0.54 -13.06
N LEU A 219 -30.17 1.52 -12.75
CA LEU A 219 -30.95 1.61 -11.52
C LEU A 219 -31.83 0.37 -11.30
N ARG A 220 -32.65 0.00 -12.29
CA ARG A 220 -33.52 -1.19 -12.18
C ARG A 220 -32.77 -2.46 -11.82
N ARG A 221 -31.54 -2.63 -12.33
CA ARG A 221 -30.69 -3.78 -11.98
C ARG A 221 -30.22 -3.73 -10.53
N VAL A 222 -29.80 -2.56 -10.06
CA VAL A 222 -29.32 -2.40 -8.67
C VAL A 222 -30.48 -2.54 -7.68
N GLU A 223 -31.66 -2.04 -7.99
CA GLU A 223 -32.88 -2.26 -7.22
C GLU A 223 -33.24 -3.76 -7.09
N GLN A 224 -32.97 -4.57 -8.13
CA GLN A 224 -33.11 -6.03 -8.04
C GLN A 224 -32.08 -6.65 -7.08
N TRP A 225 -30.85 -6.13 -7.04
CA TRP A 225 -29.85 -6.61 -6.09
C TRP A 225 -30.21 -6.26 -4.65
N GLU A 226 -30.88 -5.14 -4.41
CA GLU A 226 -31.33 -4.74 -3.07
C GLU A 226 -32.25 -5.79 -2.42
N GLN A 227 -33.01 -6.56 -3.19
CA GLN A 227 -33.86 -7.63 -2.64
C GLN A 227 -33.07 -8.70 -1.88
N GLY A 228 -31.85 -9.00 -2.31
CA GLY A 228 -30.95 -9.96 -1.65
C GLY A 228 -29.95 -9.35 -0.66
N HIS A 229 -29.72 -8.02 -0.71
CA HIS A 229 -28.65 -7.33 0.00
C HIS A 229 -29.09 -6.02 0.67
N LYS A 230 -30.25 -6.03 1.34
CA LYS A 230 -30.94 -4.83 1.89
C LYS A 230 -30.11 -4.02 2.89
N GLU A 231 -29.18 -4.67 3.59
CA GLU A 231 -28.35 -4.07 4.63
C GLU A 231 -26.88 -3.91 4.20
N ASP A 232 -26.63 -3.93 2.89
CA ASP A 232 -25.28 -3.69 2.36
C ASP A 232 -25.07 -2.17 2.15
N PRO A 233 -24.21 -1.50 2.95
CA PRO A 233 -23.97 -0.06 2.82
C PRO A 233 -23.43 0.33 1.45
N ASP A 234 -22.57 -0.50 0.84
CA ASP A 234 -21.96 -0.23 -0.47
C ASP A 234 -23.01 -0.27 -1.59
N LEU A 235 -24.03 -1.14 -1.46
CA LEU A 235 -25.16 -1.15 -2.38
C LEU A 235 -26.04 0.09 -2.21
N LEU A 236 -26.30 0.51 -0.97
CA LEU A 236 -27.07 1.74 -0.71
C LEU A 236 -26.35 2.98 -1.23
N MET A 237 -25.03 3.05 -1.11
CA MET A 237 -24.21 4.10 -1.72
C MET A 237 -24.32 4.08 -3.25
N THR A 238 -24.27 2.90 -3.84
CA THR A 238 -24.44 2.72 -5.28
C THR A 238 -25.80 3.22 -5.76
N LEU A 239 -26.89 2.84 -5.07
CA LEU A 239 -28.24 3.34 -5.35
C LEU A 239 -28.32 4.86 -5.25
N ALA A 240 -27.73 5.43 -4.20
CA ALA A 240 -27.72 6.88 -4.00
C ALA A 240 -27.02 7.61 -5.17
N ARG A 241 -25.83 7.13 -5.58
CA ARG A 241 -25.09 7.73 -6.70
C ARG A 241 -25.84 7.64 -8.02
N LEU A 242 -26.48 6.50 -8.28
CA LEU A 242 -27.28 6.32 -9.50
C LEU A 242 -28.55 7.17 -9.48
N HIS A 243 -29.22 7.33 -8.32
CA HIS A 243 -30.33 8.27 -8.18
C HIS A 243 -29.89 9.71 -8.40
N LEU A 244 -28.70 10.12 -7.90
CA LEU A 244 -28.12 11.45 -8.17
C LEU A 244 -27.86 11.63 -9.67
N ALA A 245 -27.28 10.64 -10.34
CA ALA A 245 -27.07 10.68 -11.79
C ALA A 245 -28.39 10.77 -12.57
N ASN A 246 -29.46 10.15 -12.04
CA ASN A 246 -30.83 10.23 -12.57
C ASN A 246 -31.61 11.47 -12.10
N ARG A 247 -30.96 12.41 -11.39
CA ARG A 247 -31.56 13.66 -10.86
C ARG A 247 -32.64 13.46 -9.79
N ASP A 248 -32.74 12.30 -9.18
CA ASP A 248 -33.67 11.98 -8.07
C ASP A 248 -32.97 12.17 -6.73
N ARG A 249 -32.90 13.44 -6.27
CA ARG A 249 -32.18 13.82 -5.05
C ARG A 249 -32.85 13.26 -3.78
N ASP A 250 -34.16 13.13 -3.76
CA ASP A 250 -34.89 12.67 -2.57
C ASP A 250 -34.59 11.20 -2.32
N LYS A 251 -34.65 10.34 -3.33
CA LYS A 251 -34.30 8.93 -3.18
C LYS A 251 -32.83 8.75 -2.86
N ALA A 252 -31.95 9.54 -3.47
CA ALA A 252 -30.53 9.52 -3.17
C ALA A 252 -30.27 9.83 -1.67
N ARG A 253 -30.92 10.87 -1.14
CA ARG A 253 -30.84 11.21 0.28
C ARG A 253 -31.33 10.05 1.17
N ASP A 254 -32.45 9.43 0.83
CA ASP A 254 -33.00 8.33 1.61
C ASP A 254 -32.08 7.11 1.67
N HIS A 255 -31.41 6.77 0.56
CA HIS A 255 -30.41 5.70 0.52
C HIS A 255 -29.15 6.05 1.31
N LEU A 256 -28.63 7.29 1.20
CA LEU A 256 -27.49 7.75 2.00
C LEU A 256 -27.79 7.76 3.50
N LEU A 257 -29.00 8.19 3.90
CA LEU A 257 -29.43 8.13 5.31
C LEU A 257 -29.48 6.69 5.83
N LYS A 258 -29.92 5.73 4.99
CA LYS A 258 -29.91 4.30 5.36
C LYS A 258 -28.47 3.80 5.49
N ALA A 259 -27.57 4.11 4.54
CA ALA A 259 -26.16 3.72 4.59
C ALA A 259 -25.47 4.23 5.86
N VAL A 260 -25.67 5.52 6.20
CA VAL A 260 -25.13 6.12 7.42
C VAL A 260 -25.64 5.44 8.69
N ARG A 261 -26.92 5.02 8.75
CA ARG A 261 -27.49 4.31 9.89
C ARG A 261 -26.91 2.91 10.10
N LEU A 262 -26.44 2.26 9.05
CA LEU A 262 -25.81 0.94 9.10
C LEU A 262 -24.33 0.99 9.50
N GLY A 263 -23.82 2.12 9.94
CA GLY A 263 -22.46 2.30 10.40
C GLY A 263 -21.61 3.10 9.43
N GLY A 264 -22.22 4.15 8.87
CA GLY A 264 -21.63 5.00 7.83
C GLY A 264 -20.16 5.37 8.04
N SER A 265 -19.36 5.17 7.01
CA SER A 265 -17.97 5.59 6.96
C SER A 265 -17.88 7.09 6.65
N ARG A 266 -16.67 7.62 6.66
CA ARG A 266 -16.39 9.01 6.29
C ARG A 266 -16.97 9.38 4.90
N GLU A 267 -16.96 8.45 3.97
CA GLU A 267 -17.40 8.68 2.59
C GLU A 267 -18.93 8.89 2.53
N GLU A 268 -19.73 8.05 3.22
CA GLU A 268 -21.18 8.19 3.27
C GLU A 268 -21.61 9.51 3.92
N TYR A 269 -20.95 9.91 5.02
CA TYR A 269 -21.20 11.20 5.65
C TYR A 269 -20.85 12.37 4.75
N LEU A 270 -19.74 12.28 4.01
CA LEU A 270 -19.32 13.32 3.08
C LEU A 270 -20.32 13.46 1.92
N GLU A 271 -20.71 12.36 1.28
CA GLU A 271 -21.68 12.39 0.17
C GLU A 271 -23.07 12.89 0.63
N LEU A 272 -23.51 12.45 1.80
CA LEU A 272 -24.77 12.96 2.39
C LEU A 272 -24.68 14.47 2.69
N GLY A 273 -23.56 14.91 3.24
CA GLY A 273 -23.34 16.34 3.51
C GLY A 273 -23.38 17.19 2.25
N LEU A 274 -22.68 16.78 1.20
CA LEU A 274 -22.68 17.46 -0.11
C LEU A 274 -24.08 17.50 -0.73
N LEU A 275 -24.84 16.42 -0.64
CA LEU A 275 -26.21 16.37 -1.14
C LEU A 275 -27.12 17.33 -0.36
N LEU A 276 -27.09 17.29 0.98
CA LEU A 276 -27.89 18.17 1.84
C LEU A 276 -27.57 19.65 1.61
N GLU A 277 -26.29 19.98 1.42
CA GLU A 277 -25.85 21.33 1.08
C GLU A 277 -26.45 21.78 -0.26
N SER A 278 -26.42 20.90 -1.28
CA SER A 278 -27.03 21.17 -2.60
C SER A 278 -28.55 21.33 -2.56
N MET A 279 -29.20 20.81 -1.51
CA MET A 279 -30.63 20.93 -1.25
C MET A 279 -30.97 22.14 -0.35
N GLY A 280 -29.97 22.91 0.09
CA GLY A 280 -30.14 24.07 0.96
C GLY A 280 -30.25 23.74 2.48
N GLU A 281 -30.02 22.49 2.86
CA GLU A 281 -30.09 22.00 4.24
C GLU A 281 -28.73 22.14 4.95
N SER A 282 -28.17 23.36 4.99
CA SER A 282 -26.79 23.63 5.44
C SER A 282 -26.49 23.17 6.86
N ASP A 283 -27.45 23.30 7.82
CA ASP A 283 -27.23 22.86 9.19
C ASP A 283 -27.06 21.34 9.31
N LYS A 284 -27.83 20.57 8.53
CA LYS A 284 -27.71 19.13 8.51
C LYS A 284 -26.43 18.68 7.78
N ALA A 285 -26.06 19.38 6.70
CA ALA A 285 -24.80 19.16 6.01
C ALA A 285 -23.61 19.33 6.95
N LEU A 286 -23.58 20.40 7.75
CA LEU A 286 -22.53 20.64 8.74
C LEU A 286 -22.44 19.53 9.80
N GLN A 287 -23.59 18.97 10.22
CA GLN A 287 -23.61 17.83 11.13
C GLN A 287 -22.99 16.58 10.51
N CYS A 288 -23.23 16.33 9.21
CA CYS A 288 -22.62 15.23 8.49
C CYS A 288 -21.11 15.42 8.39
N TYR A 289 -20.61 16.58 8.02
CA TYR A 289 -19.16 16.87 7.93
C TYR A 289 -18.41 16.75 9.27
N ARG A 290 -19.09 16.99 10.39
CA ARG A 290 -18.48 16.81 11.73
C ARG A 290 -18.39 15.34 12.16
N ARG A 291 -19.18 14.46 11.57
CA ARG A 291 -19.22 13.03 11.91
C ARG A 291 -18.35 12.16 10.98
N GLY A 292 -18.06 12.62 9.78
CA GLY A 292 -17.15 11.99 8.80
C GLY A 292 -15.77 12.63 8.84
#